data_113d32486322a5c044c5caee8bc77f38
#
_entry.id   113d32486322a5c044c5caee8bc77f38
#
_cell.length_a   1.000
_cell.length_b   1.000
_cell.length_c   1.000
_cell.angle_alpha   90.00
_cell.angle_beta   90.00
_cell.angle_gamma   90.00
#
_symmetry.space_group_name_H-M   'P 1'
#
loop_
_entity.id
_entity.type
_entity.pdbx_description
1 polymer ?
#
loop_
_entity_poly.entity_id
_entity_poly.type
_entity_poly.pdbx_seq_one_letter_code
_entity_poly.pdbx_strand_id
1 'polypeptide(L)'
;MEKSKKMDSSLPFASLYLSTISGTKLPLEKIFKIFGRFSKYGELTEEVELINRDIEAFGFDVHTALERAVDRSPSKNFKDLLWGILSTSTSGGDVTSYLREKSKGLMEDYRRKLMEFSKKMMMLSEIYLTAIILGTIFFVILSAIFSGIGGGVNSIILMQTLLIFIFLPLMSMLFIILVKASTPG
;
A
#
# COMPACT_ATOMS: atom_id res chain seq x y z
N MET A 1 -14.07 -0.22 7.96
CA MET A 1 -12.61 -0.41 7.93
C MET A 1 -12.05 -0.68 6.53
N GLU A 2 -12.67 -1.51 5.72
CA GLU A 2 -12.20 -1.82 4.36
C GLU A 2 -12.30 -0.62 3.41
N LYS A 3 -13.42 0.11 3.40
CA LYS A 3 -13.64 1.30 2.58
C LYS A 3 -12.58 2.38 2.85
N SER A 4 -12.28 2.66 4.12
CA SER A 4 -11.23 3.62 4.50
C SER A 4 -9.85 3.23 3.96
N LYS A 5 -9.47 1.96 4.05
CA LYS A 5 -8.17 1.48 3.53
C LYS A 5 -8.07 1.61 2.00
N LYS A 6 -9.15 1.27 1.28
CA LYS A 6 -9.20 1.43 -0.19
C LYS A 6 -9.08 2.89 -0.59
N MET A 7 -9.77 3.80 0.10
CA MET A 7 -9.63 5.24 -0.10
C MET A 7 -8.21 5.71 0.17
N ASP A 8 -7.61 5.32 1.30
CA ASP A 8 -6.26 5.72 1.69
C ASP A 8 -5.18 5.25 0.70
N SER A 9 -5.36 4.08 0.07
CA SER A 9 -4.43 3.57 -0.94
C SER A 9 -4.46 4.35 -2.24
N SER A 10 -5.61 4.90 -2.62
CA SER A 10 -5.81 5.68 -3.84
C SER A 10 -5.54 7.19 -3.64
N LEU A 11 -5.56 7.65 -2.38
CA LEU A 11 -5.49 9.07 -2.03
C LEU A 11 -4.22 9.79 -2.51
N PRO A 12 -3.01 9.20 -2.48
CA PRO A 12 -1.81 9.85 -3.01
C PRO A 12 -1.94 10.23 -4.50
N PHE A 13 -2.48 9.32 -5.32
CA PHE A 13 -2.68 9.55 -6.75
C PHE A 13 -3.83 10.53 -7.01
N ALA A 14 -4.90 10.40 -6.27
CA ALA A 14 -6.05 11.29 -6.33
C ALA A 14 -5.68 12.73 -5.95
N SER A 15 -4.88 12.91 -4.89
CA SER A 15 -4.41 14.23 -4.46
C SER A 15 -3.45 14.86 -5.47
N LEU A 16 -2.59 14.05 -6.11
CA LEU A 16 -1.72 14.52 -7.19
C LEU A 16 -2.54 15.00 -8.39
N TYR A 17 -3.58 14.27 -8.77
CA TYR A 17 -4.49 14.65 -9.85
C TYR A 17 -5.25 15.95 -9.50
N LEU A 18 -5.79 16.07 -8.27
CA LEU A 18 -6.40 17.31 -7.76
C LEU A 18 -5.43 18.49 -7.81
N SER A 19 -4.18 18.29 -7.37
CA SER A 19 -3.13 19.31 -7.44
C SER A 19 -2.86 19.77 -8.87
N THR A 20 -2.87 18.84 -9.83
CA THR A 20 -2.67 19.15 -11.26
C THR A 20 -3.81 19.99 -11.82
N ILE A 21 -5.06 19.62 -11.53
CA ILE A 21 -6.25 20.38 -11.98
C ILE A 21 -6.27 21.75 -11.33
N SER A 22 -5.94 21.85 -10.04
CA SER A 22 -5.94 23.15 -9.32
C SER A 22 -4.97 24.15 -9.93
N GLY A 23 -3.89 23.67 -10.55
CA GLY A 23 -2.94 24.51 -11.29
C GLY A 23 -3.55 25.27 -12.47
N THR A 24 -4.73 24.89 -12.95
CA THR A 24 -5.45 25.60 -14.02
C THR A 24 -6.19 26.86 -13.55
N LYS A 25 -6.13 27.17 -12.26
CA LYS A 25 -6.81 28.32 -11.62
C LYS A 25 -8.34 28.35 -11.82
N LEU A 26 -8.94 27.20 -12.02
CA LEU A 26 -10.40 27.07 -12.08
C LEU A 26 -11.01 27.25 -10.68
N PRO A 27 -12.27 27.72 -10.59
CA PRO A 27 -13.03 27.70 -9.34
C PRO A 27 -13.07 26.29 -8.73
N LEU A 28 -13.08 26.22 -7.41
CA LEU A 28 -13.01 24.96 -6.64
C LEU A 28 -14.11 23.96 -7.04
N GLU A 29 -15.32 24.46 -7.28
CA GLU A 29 -16.46 23.69 -7.79
C GLU A 29 -16.13 22.97 -9.12
N LYS A 30 -15.51 23.66 -10.08
CA LYS A 30 -15.12 23.08 -11.36
C LYS A 30 -13.99 22.04 -11.20
N ILE A 31 -13.08 22.27 -10.26
CA ILE A 31 -12.02 21.32 -9.93
C ILE A 31 -12.61 19.98 -9.48
N PHE A 32 -13.57 19.99 -8.53
CA PHE A 32 -14.24 18.78 -8.06
C PHE A 32 -15.11 18.13 -9.13
N LYS A 33 -15.76 18.92 -9.97
CA LYS A 33 -16.52 18.40 -11.11
C LYS A 33 -15.65 17.65 -12.12
N ILE A 34 -14.50 18.22 -12.50
CA ILE A 34 -13.53 17.57 -13.39
C ILE A 34 -13.00 16.30 -12.72
N PHE A 35 -12.63 16.40 -11.43
CA PHE A 35 -12.13 15.27 -10.70
C PHE A 35 -13.12 14.10 -10.68
N GLY A 36 -14.38 14.31 -10.32
CA GLY A 36 -15.42 13.28 -10.31
C GLY A 36 -15.67 12.65 -11.69
N ARG A 37 -15.59 13.45 -12.75
CA ARG A 37 -15.88 12.98 -14.13
C ARG A 37 -14.76 12.12 -14.72
N PHE A 38 -13.51 12.44 -14.45
CA PHE A 38 -12.34 11.85 -15.11
C PHE A 38 -11.49 10.95 -14.22
N SER A 39 -11.73 10.92 -12.91
CA SER A 39 -11.00 10.05 -11.99
C SER A 39 -11.67 8.68 -11.85
N LYS A 40 -10.84 7.64 -11.70
CA LYS A 40 -11.31 6.26 -11.45
C LYS A 40 -10.53 5.69 -10.24
N TYR A 41 -10.76 6.32 -9.08
CA TYR A 41 -10.11 5.94 -7.82
C TYR A 41 -11.05 5.18 -6.87
N GLY A 42 -12.01 4.42 -7.44
CA GLY A 42 -12.94 3.57 -6.68
C GLY A 42 -13.73 4.35 -5.64
N GLU A 43 -13.71 3.90 -4.41
CA GLU A 43 -14.45 4.48 -3.27
C GLU A 43 -14.23 5.99 -3.08
N LEU A 44 -13.06 6.49 -3.47
CA LEU A 44 -12.74 7.91 -3.37
C LEU A 44 -13.48 8.73 -4.44
N THR A 45 -13.64 8.16 -5.63
CA THR A 45 -14.45 8.79 -6.70
C THR A 45 -15.91 8.89 -6.28
N GLU A 46 -16.47 7.87 -5.63
CA GLU A 46 -17.83 7.91 -5.10
C GLU A 46 -18.04 9.06 -4.10
N GLU A 47 -17.09 9.27 -3.19
CA GLU A 47 -17.17 10.40 -2.24
C GLU A 47 -17.12 11.77 -2.95
N VAL A 48 -16.32 11.88 -4.02
CA VAL A 48 -16.26 13.12 -4.81
C VAL A 48 -17.52 13.33 -5.64
N GLU A 49 -18.10 12.27 -6.17
CA GLU A 49 -19.41 12.34 -6.85
C GLU A 49 -20.52 12.80 -5.90
N LEU A 50 -20.47 12.41 -4.63
CA LEU A 50 -21.38 12.91 -3.62
C LEU A 50 -21.18 14.43 -3.36
N ILE A 51 -19.93 14.93 -3.37
CA ILE A 51 -19.67 16.37 -3.30
C ILE A 51 -20.27 17.09 -4.51
N ASN A 52 -20.04 16.57 -5.72
CA ASN A 52 -20.60 17.16 -6.93
C ASN A 52 -22.13 17.14 -6.93
N ARG A 53 -22.75 16.08 -6.42
CA ARG A 53 -24.20 15.99 -6.27
C ARG A 53 -24.73 17.01 -5.25
N ASP A 54 -24.03 17.21 -4.14
CA ASP A 54 -24.39 18.21 -3.14
C ASP A 54 -24.39 19.63 -3.76
N ILE A 55 -23.45 19.93 -4.65
CA ILE A 55 -23.37 21.20 -5.36
C ILE A 55 -24.41 21.30 -6.48
N GLU A 56 -24.45 20.32 -7.41
CA GLU A 56 -25.24 20.42 -8.66
C GLU A 56 -26.73 20.12 -8.47
N ALA A 57 -27.05 19.11 -7.62
CA ALA A 57 -28.44 18.67 -7.45
C ALA A 57 -29.15 19.37 -6.28
N PHE A 58 -28.41 19.64 -5.19
CA PHE A 58 -28.99 20.28 -3.99
C PHE A 58 -28.71 21.76 -3.88
N GLY A 59 -27.85 22.33 -4.75
CA GLY A 59 -27.58 23.76 -4.79
C GLY A 59 -26.76 24.29 -3.62
N PHE A 60 -26.05 23.42 -2.89
CA PHE A 60 -25.15 23.84 -1.84
C PHE A 60 -23.92 24.54 -2.43
N ASP A 61 -23.41 25.54 -1.71
CA ASP A 61 -22.11 26.10 -2.06
C ASP A 61 -20.99 25.08 -1.82
N VAL A 62 -19.85 25.30 -2.46
CA VAL A 62 -18.72 24.37 -2.41
C VAL A 62 -18.18 24.15 -1.00
N HIS A 63 -18.20 25.17 -0.14
CA HIS A 63 -17.68 25.06 1.23
C HIS A 63 -18.59 24.16 2.07
N THR A 64 -19.90 24.38 2.02
CA THR A 64 -20.90 23.54 2.69
C THR A 64 -20.85 22.08 2.18
N ALA A 65 -20.69 21.88 0.87
CA ALA A 65 -20.54 20.55 0.32
C ALA A 65 -19.28 19.82 0.82
N LEU A 66 -18.16 20.56 0.97
CA LEU A 66 -16.92 20.03 1.53
C LEU A 66 -17.05 19.70 3.02
N GLU A 67 -17.69 20.57 3.83
CA GLU A 67 -17.96 20.30 5.25
C GLU A 67 -18.74 18.99 5.42
N ARG A 68 -19.82 18.83 4.66
CA ARG A 68 -20.62 17.60 4.66
C ARG A 68 -19.80 16.36 4.26
N ALA A 69 -18.89 16.51 3.31
CA ALA A 69 -17.99 15.44 2.90
C ALA A 69 -16.96 15.09 3.98
N VAL A 70 -16.44 16.08 4.68
CA VAL A 70 -15.57 15.85 5.86
C VAL A 70 -16.29 15.05 6.92
N ASP A 71 -17.54 15.38 7.25
CA ASP A 71 -18.29 14.70 8.30
C ASP A 71 -18.59 13.23 7.95
N ARG A 72 -19.02 12.95 6.72
CA ARG A 72 -19.44 11.61 6.29
C ARG A 72 -18.29 10.68 5.92
N SER A 73 -17.12 11.20 5.52
CA SER A 73 -16.04 10.36 4.99
C SER A 73 -15.49 9.37 6.03
N PRO A 74 -15.30 8.09 5.69
CA PRO A 74 -14.71 7.10 6.58
C PRO A 74 -13.16 7.18 6.66
N SER A 75 -12.50 7.86 5.71
CA SER A 75 -11.05 8.00 5.66
C SER A 75 -10.60 9.25 6.39
N LYS A 76 -9.74 9.10 7.41
CA LYS A 76 -9.14 10.22 8.13
C LYS A 76 -8.25 11.06 7.22
N ASN A 77 -7.44 10.43 6.37
CA ASN A 77 -6.53 11.14 5.48
C ASN A 77 -7.29 11.97 4.43
N PHE A 78 -8.42 11.46 3.94
CA PHE A 78 -9.27 12.22 3.02
C PHE A 78 -10.00 13.37 3.73
N LYS A 79 -10.47 13.16 4.96
CA LYS A 79 -11.01 14.25 5.81
C LYS A 79 -10.00 15.38 5.97
N ASP A 80 -8.76 15.02 6.32
CA ASP A 80 -7.68 16.00 6.52
C ASP A 80 -7.35 16.77 5.23
N LEU A 81 -7.42 16.11 4.07
CA LEU A 81 -7.25 16.74 2.78
C LEU A 81 -8.39 17.75 2.49
N LEU A 82 -9.64 17.31 2.64
CA LEU A 82 -10.82 18.16 2.40
C LEU A 82 -10.87 19.35 3.37
N TRP A 83 -10.59 19.09 4.65
CA TRP A 83 -10.53 20.13 5.68
C TRP A 83 -9.47 21.20 5.37
N GLY A 84 -8.30 20.78 4.89
CA GLY A 84 -7.27 21.73 4.50
C GLY A 84 -7.63 22.54 3.25
N ILE A 85 -8.33 21.95 2.26
CA ILE A 85 -8.89 22.69 1.12
C ILE A 85 -9.88 23.75 1.61
N LEU A 86 -10.82 23.31 2.46
CA LEU A 86 -11.84 24.18 3.03
C LEU A 86 -11.22 25.35 3.80
N SER A 87 -10.33 25.05 4.75
CA SER A 87 -9.66 26.06 5.58
C SER A 87 -8.82 27.05 4.74
N THR A 88 -8.09 26.54 3.74
CA THR A 88 -7.29 27.41 2.85
C THR A 88 -8.17 28.31 2.00
N SER A 89 -9.27 27.75 1.46
CA SER A 89 -10.21 28.49 0.62
C SER A 89 -10.95 29.58 1.41
N THR A 90 -11.42 29.28 2.62
CA THR A 90 -12.14 30.23 3.49
C THR A 90 -11.24 31.35 4.02
N SER A 91 -9.97 31.07 4.24
CA SER A 91 -8.98 32.07 4.65
C SER A 91 -8.43 32.92 3.48
N GLY A 92 -8.88 32.68 2.25
CA GLY A 92 -8.38 33.34 1.04
C GLY A 92 -6.96 32.92 0.62
N GLY A 93 -6.48 31.79 1.13
CA GLY A 93 -5.18 31.21 0.78
C GLY A 93 -5.15 30.55 -0.59
N ASP A 94 -3.94 30.19 -1.06
CA ASP A 94 -3.75 29.50 -2.33
C ASP A 94 -3.97 27.97 -2.18
N VAL A 95 -5.16 27.52 -2.55
CA VAL A 95 -5.55 26.10 -2.55
C VAL A 95 -4.63 25.27 -3.47
N THR A 96 -4.09 25.85 -4.55
CA THR A 96 -3.18 25.16 -5.45
C THR A 96 -1.86 24.82 -4.75
N SER A 97 -1.29 25.77 -4.05
CA SER A 97 -0.07 25.55 -3.26
C SER A 97 -0.29 24.53 -2.14
N TYR A 98 -1.41 24.62 -1.42
CA TYR A 98 -1.79 23.64 -0.41
C TYR A 98 -1.88 22.22 -1.00
N LEU A 99 -2.62 22.04 -2.11
CA LEU A 99 -2.79 20.75 -2.76
C LEU A 99 -1.48 20.18 -3.28
N ARG A 100 -0.58 21.04 -3.79
CA ARG A 100 0.75 20.63 -4.26
C ARG A 100 1.60 20.09 -3.12
N GLU A 101 1.64 20.79 -2.01
CA GLU A 101 2.41 20.36 -0.84
C GLU A 101 1.82 19.08 -0.22
N LYS A 102 0.51 19.04 -0.04
CA LYS A 102 -0.20 17.88 0.53
C LYS A 102 -0.04 16.63 -0.35
N SER A 103 -0.16 16.78 -1.67
CA SER A 103 0.02 15.66 -2.61
C SER A 103 1.45 15.13 -2.61
N LYS A 104 2.44 16.02 -2.50
CA LYS A 104 3.85 15.65 -2.37
C LYS A 104 4.07 14.83 -1.09
N GLY A 105 3.58 15.30 0.05
CA GLY A 105 3.69 14.57 1.32
C GLY A 105 3.02 13.20 1.29
N LEU A 106 1.79 13.11 0.75
CA LEU A 106 1.09 11.83 0.59
C LEU A 106 1.82 10.85 -0.33
N MET A 107 2.45 11.36 -1.40
CA MET A 107 3.23 10.53 -2.32
C MET A 107 4.55 10.06 -1.70
N GLU A 108 5.22 10.90 -0.92
CA GLU A 108 6.42 10.53 -0.16
C GLU A 108 6.10 9.45 0.89
N ASP A 109 5.00 9.58 1.62
CA ASP A 109 4.52 8.57 2.56
C ASP A 109 4.21 7.23 1.87
N TYR A 110 3.57 7.29 0.70
CA TYR A 110 3.32 6.10 -0.10
C TYR A 110 4.62 5.42 -0.55
N ARG A 111 5.57 6.19 -1.07
CA ARG A 111 6.91 5.68 -1.46
C ARG A 111 7.65 5.07 -0.27
N ARG A 112 7.60 5.72 0.90
CA ARG A 112 8.22 5.20 2.11
C ARG A 112 7.63 3.85 2.51
N LYS A 113 6.30 3.70 2.53
CA LYS A 113 5.64 2.42 2.80
C LYS A 113 6.04 1.33 1.82
N LEU A 114 6.17 1.66 0.51
CA LEU A 114 6.65 0.71 -0.49
C LEU A 114 8.11 0.29 -0.25
N MET A 115 8.98 1.25 0.11
CA MET A 115 10.39 0.94 0.43
C MET A 115 10.50 0.06 1.69
N GLU A 116 9.73 0.35 2.73
CA GLU A 116 9.67 -0.46 3.95
C GLU A 116 9.21 -1.89 3.65
N PHE A 117 8.18 -2.03 2.83
CA PHE A 117 7.72 -3.34 2.36
C PHE A 117 8.79 -4.09 1.56
N SER A 118 9.42 -3.42 0.59
CA SER A 118 10.51 -4.00 -0.22
C SER A 118 11.70 -4.41 0.66
N LYS A 119 12.10 -3.57 1.62
CA LYS A 119 13.19 -3.88 2.56
C LYS A 119 12.86 -5.10 3.42
N LYS A 120 11.62 -5.19 3.91
CA LYS A 120 11.15 -6.35 4.67
C LYS A 120 11.18 -7.64 3.86
N MET A 121 10.73 -7.59 2.59
CA MET A 121 10.77 -8.73 1.68
C MET A 121 12.20 -9.17 1.38
N MET A 122 13.10 -8.19 1.15
CA MET A 122 14.52 -8.46 0.92
C MET A 122 15.17 -9.17 2.12
N MET A 123 14.93 -8.68 3.33
CA MET A 123 15.42 -9.30 4.56
C MET A 123 14.89 -10.73 4.76
N LEU A 124 13.59 -10.97 4.49
CA LEU A 124 13.01 -12.32 4.57
C LEU A 124 13.63 -13.26 3.55
N SER A 125 13.87 -12.78 2.31
CA SER A 125 14.53 -13.57 1.27
C SER A 125 15.97 -13.90 1.63
N GLU A 126 16.71 -12.98 2.24
CA GLU A 126 18.10 -13.19 2.69
C GLU A 126 18.17 -14.25 3.79
N ILE A 127 17.27 -14.18 4.78
CA ILE A 127 17.18 -15.20 5.85
C ILE A 127 16.85 -16.57 5.25
N TYR A 128 15.91 -16.62 4.32
CA TYR A 128 15.52 -17.87 3.65
C TYR A 128 16.67 -18.49 2.86
N LEU A 129 17.37 -17.72 2.04
CA LEU A 129 18.52 -18.18 1.27
C LEU A 129 19.64 -18.66 2.18
N THR A 130 19.96 -17.91 3.23
CA THR A 130 20.97 -18.27 4.20
C THR A 130 20.63 -19.58 4.92
N ALA A 131 19.38 -19.75 5.34
CA ALA A 131 18.93 -20.98 6.00
C ALA A 131 19.00 -22.20 5.07
N ILE A 132 18.63 -22.08 3.79
CA ILE A 132 18.75 -23.17 2.82
C ILE A 132 20.22 -23.53 2.56
N ILE A 133 21.08 -22.53 2.32
CA ILE A 133 22.51 -22.77 2.04
C ILE A 133 23.18 -23.46 3.24
N LEU A 134 23.02 -22.90 4.44
CA LEU A 134 23.60 -23.49 5.65
C LEU A 134 23.02 -24.88 5.94
N GLY A 135 21.70 -25.05 5.80
CA GLY A 135 21.06 -26.35 5.97
C GLY A 135 21.58 -27.40 5.00
N THR A 136 21.76 -27.04 3.73
CA THR A 136 22.31 -27.93 2.71
C THR A 136 23.75 -28.34 3.01
N ILE A 137 24.61 -27.36 3.35
CA ILE A 137 26.01 -27.63 3.71
C ILE A 137 26.11 -28.53 4.94
N PHE A 138 25.33 -28.23 5.99
CA PHE A 138 25.29 -29.05 7.20
C PHE A 138 24.89 -30.50 6.91
N PHE A 139 23.89 -30.69 6.05
CA PHE A 139 23.43 -32.01 5.66
C PHE A 139 24.45 -32.77 4.81
N VAL A 140 25.18 -32.11 3.92
CA VAL A 140 26.26 -32.72 3.14
C VAL A 140 27.38 -33.19 4.07
N ILE A 141 27.75 -32.36 5.07
CA ILE A 141 28.77 -32.71 6.05
C ILE A 141 28.32 -33.94 6.88
N LEU A 142 27.10 -33.93 7.40
CA LEU A 142 26.55 -35.09 8.13
C LEU A 142 26.55 -36.35 7.29
N SER A 143 26.12 -36.26 6.02
CA SER A 143 26.12 -37.38 5.09
C SER A 143 27.54 -37.97 4.88
N ALA A 144 28.54 -37.10 4.75
CA ALA A 144 29.94 -37.51 4.61
C ALA A 144 30.46 -38.22 5.86
N ILE A 145 30.16 -37.70 7.07
CA ILE A 145 30.54 -38.33 8.34
C ILE A 145 29.89 -39.72 8.49
N PHE A 146 28.60 -39.85 8.23
CA PHE A 146 27.90 -41.13 8.29
C PHE A 146 28.46 -42.17 7.29
N SER A 147 28.85 -41.70 6.09
CA SER A 147 29.53 -42.56 5.09
C SER A 147 30.87 -43.08 5.62
N GLY A 148 31.64 -42.26 6.36
CA GLY A 148 32.93 -42.67 6.90
C GLY A 148 32.87 -43.61 8.10
N ILE A 149 31.77 -43.67 8.85
CA ILE A 149 31.57 -44.50 10.04
C ILE A 149 30.98 -45.88 9.70
N GLY A 150 30.84 -46.22 8.42
CA GLY A 150 30.30 -47.51 7.99
C GLY A 150 28.78 -47.53 7.84
N GLY A 151 28.14 -46.41 7.71
CA GLY A 151 26.74 -46.29 7.32
C GLY A 151 26.55 -46.84 5.92
N GLY A 152 25.73 -47.91 5.78
CA GLY A 152 25.46 -48.50 4.48
C GLY A 152 24.90 -47.52 3.47
N VAL A 153 25.15 -47.75 2.18
CA VAL A 153 24.70 -46.89 1.06
C VAL A 153 23.19 -46.57 1.15
N ASN A 154 22.38 -47.52 1.62
CA ASN A 154 20.93 -47.31 1.82
C ASN A 154 20.59 -46.23 2.85
N SER A 155 21.38 -46.10 3.93
CA SER A 155 21.17 -45.08 4.95
C SER A 155 21.46 -43.68 4.42
N ILE A 156 22.47 -43.55 3.55
CA ILE A 156 22.85 -42.25 2.93
C ILE A 156 21.77 -41.83 1.92
N ILE A 157 21.29 -42.77 1.08
CA ILE A 157 20.21 -42.48 0.12
C ILE A 157 18.92 -42.10 0.85
N LEU A 158 18.57 -42.77 1.92
CA LEU A 158 17.38 -42.48 2.71
C LEU A 158 17.47 -41.09 3.34
N MET A 159 18.63 -40.70 3.87
CA MET A 159 18.87 -39.39 4.47
C MET A 159 18.82 -38.24 3.44
N GLN A 160 19.39 -38.46 2.24
CA GLN A 160 19.31 -37.47 1.15
C GLN A 160 17.88 -37.33 0.61
N THR A 161 17.15 -38.44 0.49
CA THR A 161 15.75 -38.40 0.07
C THR A 161 14.89 -37.67 1.06
N LEU A 162 15.09 -37.86 2.36
CA LEU A 162 14.37 -37.15 3.43
C LEU A 162 14.65 -35.64 3.41
N LEU A 163 15.90 -35.25 3.14
CA LEU A 163 16.25 -33.84 2.98
C LEU A 163 15.48 -33.19 1.81
N ILE A 164 15.53 -33.82 0.64
CA ILE A 164 14.95 -33.24 -0.58
C ILE A 164 13.42 -33.19 -0.49
N PHE A 165 12.77 -34.27 -0.02
CA PHE A 165 11.32 -34.39 -0.04
C PHE A 165 10.61 -33.83 1.20
N ILE A 166 11.29 -33.62 2.31
CA ILE A 166 10.69 -33.12 3.55
C ILE A 166 11.26 -31.76 3.92
N PHE A 167 12.57 -31.61 4.04
CA PHE A 167 13.19 -30.38 4.53
C PHE A 167 12.99 -29.22 3.56
N LEU A 168 13.26 -29.37 2.26
CA LEU A 168 13.09 -28.30 1.28
C LEU A 168 11.62 -27.83 1.13
N PRO A 169 10.63 -28.73 0.97
CA PRO A 169 9.23 -28.29 0.91
C PRO A 169 8.76 -27.64 2.20
N LEU A 170 9.18 -28.13 3.36
CA LEU A 170 8.80 -27.57 4.66
C LEU A 170 9.34 -26.15 4.83
N MET A 171 10.61 -25.91 4.47
CA MET A 171 11.22 -24.58 4.49
C MET A 171 10.57 -23.63 3.49
N SER A 172 10.23 -24.12 2.29
CA SER A 172 9.51 -23.32 1.29
C SER A 172 8.10 -22.94 1.77
N MET A 173 7.38 -23.87 2.39
CA MET A 173 6.05 -23.63 2.93
C MET A 173 6.09 -22.60 4.06
N LEU A 174 7.04 -22.71 4.97
CA LEU A 174 7.26 -21.75 6.05
C LEU A 174 7.57 -20.36 5.51
N PHE A 175 8.42 -20.26 4.47
CA PHE A 175 8.72 -18.99 3.81
C PHE A 175 7.48 -18.36 3.17
N ILE A 176 6.66 -19.13 2.45
CA ILE A 176 5.42 -18.65 1.84
C ILE A 176 4.45 -18.11 2.91
N ILE A 177 4.32 -18.80 4.05
CA ILE A 177 3.48 -18.36 5.17
C ILE A 177 3.99 -17.02 5.74
N LEU A 178 5.30 -16.89 5.94
CA LEU A 178 5.92 -15.66 6.43
C LEU A 178 5.73 -14.49 5.47
N VAL A 179 5.92 -14.70 4.16
CA VAL A 179 5.68 -13.69 3.13
C VAL A 179 4.22 -13.26 3.13
N LYS A 180 3.28 -14.22 3.14
CA LYS A 180 1.84 -13.93 3.16
C LYS A 180 1.41 -13.17 4.43
N ALA A 181 1.96 -13.51 5.58
CA ALA A 181 1.70 -12.79 6.83
C ALA A 181 2.29 -11.36 6.85
N SER A 182 3.28 -11.09 6.00
CA SER A 182 3.97 -9.79 5.92
C SER A 182 3.42 -8.87 4.83
N THR A 183 2.55 -9.39 3.94
CA THR A 183 1.91 -8.58 2.90
C THR A 183 0.83 -7.72 3.54
N PRO A 184 0.89 -6.39 3.45
CA PRO A 184 -0.18 -5.52 3.92
C PRO A 184 -1.41 -5.76 3.04
N GLY A 185 -2.50 -6.25 3.64
CA GLY A 185 -3.82 -6.37 3.02
C GLY A 185 -4.51 -5.02 2.84
#